data_22c8d989e897d5a786840cdede44ec95
#
_entry.id   22c8d989e897d5a786840cdede44ec95
#
_cell.length_a   1.000
_cell.length_b   1.000
_cell.length_c   1.000
_cell.angle_alpha   90.00
_cell.angle_beta   90.00
_cell.angle_gamma   90.00
#
_symmetry.space_group_name_H-M   'P 1'
#
loop_
_entity.id
_entity.type
_entity.pdbx_description
1 polymer ?
#
loop_
_entity_poly.entity_id
_entity_poly.type
_entity_poly.pdbx_seq_one_letter_code
_entity_poly.pdbx_strand_id
1 'polypeptide(L)'
;EFKVISPKKEKSLEETAQNALKQIKERYKIMEQQQPEKKHKRRVRYKGTHPRRFEEKYKELNPEKYGDTIQKVISKGSTPAGMHISICVKEILEFFDIQPGQKGLDATLGYGGHTRKMLEKLQGKGHIYALDVDPIESVKTEKRLHDAGFGEDILTIKHINFANIDQVAEEVGPFDFILADLGVSSMQIDNPERGFSYKFEGPLDLRLNPEKGISAAERLEDITKAEFEGISY
;
A
#
# COMPACT_ATOMS: atom_id res chain seq x y z
N GLU A 1 -21.16 -5.16 -29.55
CA GLU A 1 -21.57 -6.53 -30.01
C GLU A 1 -20.76 -7.55 -29.19
N PHE A 2 -21.44 -8.26 -28.29
CA PHE A 2 -20.84 -9.40 -27.58
C PHE A 2 -20.77 -10.58 -28.56
N LYS A 3 -19.53 -10.97 -28.96
CA LYS A 3 -19.36 -12.20 -29.74
C LYS A 3 -19.59 -13.42 -28.85
N VAL A 4 -20.72 -14.10 -29.04
CA VAL A 4 -20.99 -15.39 -28.42
C VAL A 4 -19.99 -16.42 -28.95
N ILE A 5 -19.16 -16.97 -28.07
CA ILE A 5 -18.21 -18.04 -28.42
C ILE A 5 -19.04 -19.32 -28.67
N SER A 6 -18.82 -20.01 -29.79
CA SER A 6 -19.56 -21.23 -30.09
C SER A 6 -19.21 -22.35 -29.11
N PRO A 7 -20.16 -23.23 -28.73
CA PRO A 7 -19.97 -24.31 -27.76
C PRO A 7 -18.80 -25.28 -28.07
N LYS A 8 -18.45 -25.42 -29.33
CA LYS A 8 -17.25 -26.18 -29.74
C LYS A 8 -15.94 -25.50 -29.38
N LYS A 9 -15.91 -24.17 -29.35
CA LYS A 9 -14.73 -23.38 -28.99
C LYS A 9 -14.54 -23.33 -27.46
N GLU A 10 -15.63 -23.32 -26.72
CA GLU A 10 -15.61 -23.41 -25.25
C GLU A 10 -15.03 -24.75 -24.78
N LYS A 11 -15.50 -25.87 -25.33
CA LYS A 11 -14.97 -27.21 -25.02
C LYS A 11 -13.47 -27.35 -25.33
N SER A 12 -13.01 -26.78 -26.43
CA SER A 12 -11.60 -26.76 -26.79
C SER A 12 -10.74 -25.93 -25.85
N LEU A 13 -11.26 -24.81 -25.33
CA LEU A 13 -10.61 -23.97 -24.35
C LEU A 13 -10.52 -24.64 -22.96
N GLU A 14 -11.59 -25.32 -22.53
CA GLU A 14 -11.60 -26.09 -21.29
C GLU A 14 -10.62 -27.27 -21.33
N GLU A 15 -10.57 -28.03 -22.42
CA GLU A 15 -9.60 -29.10 -22.60
C GLU A 15 -8.16 -28.58 -22.61
N THR A 16 -7.91 -27.42 -23.21
CA THR A 16 -6.58 -26.79 -23.23
C THR A 16 -6.18 -26.31 -21.85
N ALA A 17 -7.10 -25.70 -21.09
CA ALA A 17 -6.88 -25.27 -19.72
C ALA A 17 -6.62 -26.47 -18.76
N GLN A 18 -7.39 -27.55 -18.89
CA GLN A 18 -7.19 -28.77 -18.10
C GLN A 18 -5.85 -29.45 -18.39
N ASN A 19 -5.41 -29.46 -19.66
CA ASN A 19 -4.10 -29.99 -20.05
C ASN A 19 -2.96 -29.13 -19.50
N ALA A 20 -3.09 -27.80 -19.54
CA ALA A 20 -2.12 -26.89 -18.96
C ALA A 20 -2.02 -27.06 -17.43
N LEU A 21 -3.16 -27.19 -16.74
CA LEU A 21 -3.20 -27.47 -15.30
C LEU A 21 -2.55 -28.79 -14.93
N LYS A 22 -2.76 -29.83 -15.75
CA LYS A 22 -2.13 -31.14 -15.57
C LYS A 22 -0.60 -31.06 -15.71
N GLN A 23 -0.12 -30.36 -16.73
CA GLN A 23 1.32 -30.15 -16.93
C GLN A 23 1.97 -29.34 -15.82
N ILE A 24 1.28 -28.31 -15.29
CA ILE A 24 1.75 -27.55 -14.13
C ILE A 24 1.84 -28.45 -12.89
N LYS A 25 0.83 -29.25 -12.60
CA LYS A 25 0.84 -30.20 -11.47
C LYS A 25 1.95 -31.25 -11.57
N GLU A 26 2.23 -31.76 -12.77
CA GLU A 26 3.34 -32.70 -12.98
C GLU A 26 4.70 -32.03 -12.79
N ARG A 27 4.88 -30.80 -13.28
CA ARG A 27 6.10 -30.02 -13.03
C ARG A 27 6.32 -29.73 -11.54
N TYR A 28 5.28 -29.38 -10.81
CA TYR A 28 5.35 -29.20 -9.35
C TYR A 28 5.78 -30.49 -8.64
N LYS A 29 5.19 -31.65 -9.01
CA LYS A 29 5.59 -32.96 -8.46
C LYS A 29 7.06 -33.30 -8.72
N ILE A 30 7.55 -33.00 -9.91
CA ILE A 30 8.96 -33.24 -10.27
C ILE A 30 9.88 -32.30 -9.48
N MET A 31 9.48 -31.02 -9.27
CA MET A 31 10.23 -30.07 -8.46
C MET A 31 10.28 -30.46 -6.97
N GLU A 32 9.19 -31.00 -6.41
CA GLU A 32 9.16 -31.52 -5.03
C GLU A 32 10.07 -32.73 -4.86
N GLN A 33 10.12 -33.64 -5.83
CA GLN A 33 10.98 -34.82 -5.79
C GLN A 33 12.46 -34.51 -6.01
N GLN A 34 12.80 -33.37 -6.60
CA GLN A 34 14.18 -32.93 -6.84
C GLN A 34 14.75 -32.04 -5.73
N GLN A 35 13.93 -31.65 -4.73
CA GLN A 35 14.48 -30.98 -3.56
C GLN A 35 15.13 -31.99 -2.63
N PRO A 36 16.46 -31.90 -2.38
CA PRO A 36 17.08 -32.76 -1.37
C PRO A 36 16.39 -32.49 -0.04
N GLU A 37 16.04 -33.56 0.69
CA GLU A 37 15.52 -33.48 2.05
C GLU A 37 16.47 -32.61 2.90
N LYS A 38 16.22 -31.31 2.92
CA LYS A 38 16.85 -30.41 3.87
C LYS A 38 16.27 -30.77 5.23
N LYS A 39 16.96 -31.65 5.99
CA LYS A 39 16.70 -31.82 7.42
C LYS A 39 16.56 -30.42 8.00
N HIS A 40 15.37 -30.12 8.45
CA HIS A 40 15.01 -28.85 9.06
C HIS A 40 15.87 -28.70 10.31
N LYS A 41 17.09 -28.15 10.17
CA LYS A 41 17.84 -27.62 11.31
C LYS A 41 16.96 -26.50 11.83
N ARG A 42 16.37 -26.69 13.04
CA ARG A 42 15.72 -25.61 13.77
C ARG A 42 16.67 -24.41 13.69
N ARG A 43 16.25 -23.38 12.96
CA ARG A 43 16.98 -22.11 12.98
C ARG A 43 17.19 -21.77 14.43
N VAL A 44 18.46 -21.58 14.82
CA VAL A 44 18.81 -21.04 16.12
C VAL A 44 17.85 -19.89 16.35
N ARG A 45 17.06 -19.96 17.44
CA ARG A 45 16.11 -18.90 17.80
C ARG A 45 16.92 -17.62 17.77
N TYR A 46 16.65 -16.80 16.78
CA TYR A 46 17.27 -15.50 16.65
C TYR A 46 16.96 -14.76 17.94
N LYS A 47 17.97 -14.59 18.79
CA LYS A 47 17.91 -13.69 19.95
C LYS A 47 17.96 -12.26 19.42
N GLY A 48 17.22 -12.01 18.36
CA GLY A 48 17.11 -10.72 17.74
C GLY A 48 16.30 -9.83 18.63
N THR A 49 16.83 -8.69 18.81
CA THR A 49 16.24 -7.49 19.37
C THR A 49 15.06 -7.05 18.50
N HIS A 50 13.99 -7.84 18.45
CA HIS A 50 12.71 -7.33 17.98
C HIS A 50 12.17 -6.45 19.11
N PRO A 51 12.17 -5.12 18.94
CA PRO A 51 11.64 -4.24 19.94
C PRO A 51 10.16 -4.59 20.17
N ARG A 52 9.82 -4.85 21.44
CA ARG A 52 8.45 -5.20 21.83
C ARG A 52 7.57 -3.97 21.98
N ARG A 53 8.19 -2.77 22.06
CA ARG A 53 7.49 -1.50 22.20
C ARG A 53 7.50 -0.75 20.88
N PHE A 54 6.38 -0.12 20.57
CA PHE A 54 6.20 0.70 19.37
C PHE A 54 7.32 1.75 19.23
N GLU A 55 7.63 2.47 20.30
CA GLU A 55 8.69 3.50 20.35
C GLU A 55 10.10 2.97 20.07
N GLU A 56 10.36 1.70 20.41
CA GLU A 56 11.64 1.05 20.14
C GLU A 56 11.74 0.53 18.71
N LYS A 57 10.60 0.27 18.08
CA LYS A 57 10.51 -0.13 16.66
C LYS A 57 10.65 1.10 15.75
N TYR A 58 10.02 2.20 16.13
CA TYR A 58 9.98 3.46 15.38
C TYR A 58 10.87 4.52 16.02
N LYS A 59 12.16 4.22 16.12
CA LYS A 59 13.17 5.08 16.77
C LYS A 59 13.26 6.48 16.15
N GLU A 60 12.95 6.59 14.87
CA GLU A 60 12.94 7.84 14.12
C GLU A 60 11.83 8.81 14.55
N LEU A 61 10.80 8.34 15.22
CA LEU A 61 9.80 9.21 15.85
C LEU A 61 10.33 9.88 17.12
N ASN A 62 11.54 9.47 17.59
CA ASN A 62 12.20 10.07 18.73
C ASN A 62 13.70 10.30 18.42
N PRO A 63 14.00 11.25 17.51
CA PRO A 63 15.37 11.50 17.04
C PRO A 63 16.30 12.01 18.15
N GLU A 64 15.78 12.67 19.17
CA GLU A 64 16.57 13.13 20.31
C GLU A 64 17.23 11.97 21.07
N LYS A 65 16.50 10.85 21.20
CA LYS A 65 16.98 9.66 21.92
C LYS A 65 17.78 8.70 21.04
N TYR A 66 17.45 8.62 19.76
CA TYR A 66 17.96 7.57 18.85
C TYR A 66 18.71 8.10 17.63
N GLY A 67 19.06 9.39 17.59
CA GLY A 67 19.69 10.06 16.44
C GLY A 67 20.89 9.31 15.87
N ASP A 68 21.83 8.89 16.73
CA ASP A 68 23.02 8.12 16.31
C ASP A 68 22.66 6.76 15.70
N THR A 69 21.60 6.12 16.20
CA THR A 69 21.14 4.82 15.68
C THR A 69 20.49 5.00 14.31
N ILE A 70 19.72 6.05 14.15
CA ILE A 70 19.07 6.43 12.88
C ILE A 70 20.14 6.71 11.83
N GLN A 71 21.12 7.53 12.13
CA GLN A 71 22.24 7.86 11.23
C GLN A 71 23.06 6.62 10.83
N LYS A 72 23.31 5.70 11.75
CA LYS A 72 23.99 4.43 11.45
C LYS A 72 23.20 3.51 10.54
N VAL A 73 21.85 3.53 10.62
CA VAL A 73 20.99 2.73 9.76
C VAL A 73 20.98 3.34 8.35
N ILE A 74 20.84 4.66 8.24
CA ILE A 74 20.87 5.39 6.98
C ILE A 74 22.23 5.23 6.27
N SER A 75 23.34 5.36 6.99
CA SER A 75 24.68 5.22 6.43
C SER A 75 25.00 3.83 5.88
N LYS A 76 24.26 2.80 6.33
CA LYS A 76 24.33 1.42 5.82
C LYS A 76 23.42 1.18 4.62
N GLY A 77 22.76 2.21 4.09
CA GLY A 77 21.79 2.07 3.00
C GLY A 77 20.48 1.37 3.42
N SER A 78 20.24 1.24 4.72
CA SER A 78 19.00 0.65 5.25
C SER A 78 18.04 1.76 5.66
N THR A 79 16.75 1.48 5.56
CA THR A 79 15.70 2.40 6.02
C THR A 79 15.41 2.14 7.50
N PRO A 80 15.42 3.14 8.36
CA PRO A 80 14.89 3.02 9.72
C PRO A 80 13.42 2.60 9.68
N ALA A 81 12.98 1.80 10.65
CA ALA A 81 11.67 1.12 10.63
C ALA A 81 10.45 2.05 10.53
N GLY A 82 10.57 3.34 10.73
CA GLY A 82 9.50 4.33 10.60
C GLY A 82 9.81 5.43 9.59
N MET A 83 10.91 5.34 8.87
CA MET A 83 11.08 6.11 7.65
C MET A 83 10.48 5.29 6.51
N HIS A 84 9.23 5.53 6.25
CA HIS A 84 8.56 4.90 5.12
C HIS A 84 9.20 5.44 3.83
N ILE A 85 10.18 4.69 3.29
CA ILE A 85 10.58 4.92 1.91
C ILE A 85 9.53 4.21 1.06
N SER A 86 8.76 4.99 0.32
CA SER A 86 7.79 4.45 -0.63
C SER A 86 8.50 3.57 -1.65
N ILE A 87 7.84 2.52 -2.07
CA ILE A 87 8.40 1.57 -3.05
C ILE A 87 8.49 2.21 -4.44
N CYS A 88 9.42 1.73 -5.26
CA CYS A 88 9.53 2.09 -6.68
C CYS A 88 9.56 3.61 -6.97
N VAL A 89 10.00 4.44 -6.01
CA VAL A 89 10.01 5.91 -6.19
C VAL A 89 10.81 6.34 -7.41
N LYS A 90 11.98 5.71 -7.61
CA LYS A 90 12.85 6.05 -8.73
C LYS A 90 12.17 5.72 -10.05
N GLU A 91 11.64 4.53 -10.18
CA GLU A 91 10.98 4.02 -11.37
C GLU A 91 9.73 4.83 -11.71
N ILE A 92 8.94 5.21 -10.70
CA ILE A 92 7.76 6.06 -10.86
C ILE A 92 8.15 7.45 -11.37
N LEU A 93 9.16 8.07 -10.77
CA LEU A 93 9.62 9.40 -11.19
C LEU A 93 10.26 9.39 -12.58
N GLU A 94 10.96 8.32 -12.95
CA GLU A 94 11.51 8.12 -14.30
C GLU A 94 10.38 7.92 -15.32
N PHE A 95 9.35 7.15 -14.97
CA PHE A 95 8.19 6.90 -15.85
C PHE A 95 7.35 8.17 -16.08
N PHE A 96 7.10 8.94 -15.05
CA PHE A 96 6.29 10.17 -15.16
C PHE A 96 7.03 11.32 -15.83
N ASP A 97 8.36 11.35 -15.75
CA ASP A 97 9.20 12.44 -16.27
C ASP A 97 8.66 13.84 -15.90
N ILE A 98 8.35 14.02 -14.62
CA ILE A 98 7.65 15.19 -14.09
C ILE A 98 8.42 16.47 -14.39
N GLN A 99 7.74 17.43 -15.05
CA GLN A 99 8.25 18.74 -15.38
C GLN A 99 7.64 19.83 -14.51
N PRO A 100 8.40 20.89 -14.17
CA PRO A 100 7.85 22.08 -13.50
C PRO A 100 6.67 22.67 -14.27
N GLY A 101 5.59 22.98 -13.54
CA GLY A 101 4.36 23.52 -14.10
C GLY A 101 3.25 22.50 -14.34
N GLN A 102 3.55 21.22 -14.23
CA GLN A 102 2.58 20.15 -14.38
C GLN A 102 1.64 20.03 -13.16
N LYS A 103 0.50 19.40 -13.39
CA LYS A 103 -0.50 19.09 -12.40
C LYS A 103 -0.58 17.56 -12.23
N GLY A 104 -0.36 17.07 -11.01
CA GLY A 104 -0.40 15.67 -10.69
C GLY A 104 -1.49 15.31 -9.69
N LEU A 105 -1.86 14.04 -9.67
CA LEU A 105 -2.73 13.45 -8.67
C LEU A 105 -2.05 12.26 -8.00
N ASP A 106 -2.04 12.26 -6.67
CA ASP A 106 -1.76 11.09 -5.84
C ASP A 106 -3.09 10.58 -5.25
N ALA A 107 -3.60 9.49 -5.77
CA ALA A 107 -4.87 8.91 -5.34
C ALA A 107 -4.78 8.20 -3.97
N THR A 108 -3.57 8.06 -3.42
CA THR A 108 -3.25 7.27 -2.22
C THR A 108 -2.15 7.95 -1.40
N LEU A 109 -2.45 9.12 -0.84
CA LEU A 109 -1.48 9.95 -0.12
C LEU A 109 -0.67 9.17 0.93
N GLY A 110 -1.35 8.41 1.77
CA GLY A 110 -0.74 7.62 2.84
C GLY A 110 0.23 8.43 3.69
N TYR A 111 1.49 7.97 3.79
CA TYR A 111 2.55 8.68 4.49
C TYR A 111 3.10 9.91 3.73
N GLY A 112 2.71 10.11 2.48
CA GLY A 112 3.12 11.23 1.62
C GLY A 112 4.51 11.07 1.00
N GLY A 113 5.07 9.87 1.00
CA GLY A 113 6.42 9.65 0.47
C GLY A 113 6.52 9.87 -1.03
N HIS A 114 5.58 9.36 -1.80
CA HIS A 114 5.48 9.60 -3.24
C HIS A 114 5.13 11.05 -3.53
N THR A 115 4.08 11.59 -2.88
CA THR A 115 3.67 13.00 -3.01
C THR A 115 4.85 13.93 -2.80
N ARG A 116 5.62 13.75 -1.73
CA ARG A 116 6.81 14.56 -1.46
C ARG A 116 7.81 14.53 -2.61
N LYS A 117 8.09 13.35 -3.15
CA LYS A 117 9.07 13.18 -4.23
C LYS A 117 8.60 13.78 -5.56
N MET A 118 7.30 13.71 -5.83
CA MET A 118 6.70 14.38 -6.97
C MET A 118 6.74 15.91 -6.81
N LEU A 119 6.44 16.45 -5.62
CA LEU A 119 6.56 17.88 -5.30
C LEU A 119 8.01 18.40 -5.45
N GLU A 120 9.01 17.63 -5.01
CA GLU A 120 10.43 17.95 -5.21
C GLU A 120 10.76 18.10 -6.72
N LYS A 121 10.15 17.30 -7.60
CA LYS A 121 10.33 17.38 -9.06
C LYS A 121 9.67 18.61 -9.69
N LEU A 122 8.53 19.04 -9.15
CA LEU A 122 7.85 20.25 -9.62
C LEU A 122 8.62 21.56 -9.31
N GLN A 123 9.59 21.54 -8.40
CA GLN A 123 10.46 22.68 -8.07
C GLN A 123 9.66 23.96 -7.72
N GLY A 124 8.56 23.82 -6.99
CA GLY A 124 7.68 24.94 -6.63
C GLY A 124 6.84 25.50 -7.77
N LYS A 125 6.76 24.81 -8.90
CA LYS A 125 5.92 25.20 -10.05
C LYS A 125 5.01 24.02 -10.40
N GLY A 126 3.71 24.29 -10.48
CA GLY A 126 2.70 23.25 -10.70
C GLY A 126 1.95 22.91 -9.41
N HIS A 127 1.23 21.79 -9.40
CA HIS A 127 0.39 21.44 -8.25
C HIS A 127 0.18 19.92 -8.13
N ILE A 128 0.18 19.42 -6.91
CA ILE A 128 -0.24 18.04 -6.60
C ILE A 128 -1.56 18.09 -5.82
N TYR A 129 -2.53 17.32 -6.31
CA TYR A 129 -3.71 16.97 -5.56
C TYR A 129 -3.50 15.58 -4.97
N ALA A 130 -3.69 15.43 -3.66
CA ALA A 130 -3.45 14.16 -2.96
C ALA A 130 -4.72 13.73 -2.23
N LEU A 131 -5.12 12.48 -2.41
CA LEU A 131 -6.34 11.93 -1.84
C LEU A 131 -6.01 10.89 -0.77
N ASP A 132 -6.75 10.92 0.32
CA ASP A 132 -6.75 9.84 1.30
C ASP A 132 -8.12 9.73 1.96
N VAL A 133 -8.53 8.51 2.23
CA VAL A 133 -9.79 8.21 2.93
C VAL A 133 -9.58 8.12 4.43
N ASP A 134 -8.35 7.93 4.91
CA ASP A 134 -7.99 7.82 6.32
C ASP A 134 -7.84 9.21 6.97
N PRO A 135 -8.80 9.66 7.80
CA PRO A 135 -8.74 10.98 8.42
C PRO A 135 -7.65 11.10 9.48
N ILE A 136 -7.18 9.97 10.02
CA ILE A 136 -6.17 9.95 11.09
C ILE A 136 -4.77 10.16 10.51
N GLU A 137 -4.45 9.41 9.45
CA GLU A 137 -3.09 9.46 8.89
C GLU A 137 -2.90 10.63 7.92
N SER A 138 -3.94 11.04 7.20
CA SER A 138 -3.86 12.17 6.27
C SER A 138 -3.53 13.49 6.98
N VAL A 139 -4.14 13.78 8.12
CA VAL A 139 -3.84 15.00 8.91
C VAL A 139 -2.37 15.03 9.37
N LYS A 140 -1.84 13.90 9.80
CA LYS A 140 -0.43 13.80 10.18
C LYS A 140 0.50 13.98 8.97
N THR A 141 0.09 13.47 7.81
CA THR A 141 0.84 13.59 6.56
C THR A 141 0.84 15.02 6.04
N GLU A 142 -0.31 15.69 6.07
CA GLU A 142 -0.44 17.08 5.73
C GLU A 142 0.53 17.95 6.54
N LYS A 143 0.50 17.78 7.87
CA LYS A 143 1.44 18.48 8.75
C LYS A 143 2.90 18.21 8.36
N ARG A 144 3.28 16.95 8.10
CA ARG A 144 4.67 16.61 7.71
C ARG A 144 5.10 17.26 6.40
N LEU A 145 4.20 17.34 5.43
CA LEU A 145 4.48 17.97 4.13
C LEU A 145 4.58 19.49 4.27
N HIS A 146 3.71 20.12 5.04
CA HIS A 146 3.78 21.54 5.34
C HIS A 146 5.06 21.90 6.11
N ASP A 147 5.43 21.12 7.13
CA ASP A 147 6.69 21.29 7.89
C ASP A 147 7.93 21.11 6.96
N ALA A 148 7.79 20.34 5.87
CA ALA A 148 8.82 20.18 4.85
C ALA A 148 8.85 21.31 3.79
N GLY A 149 7.96 22.31 3.91
CA GLY A 149 7.92 23.48 3.05
C GLY A 149 6.98 23.38 1.85
N PHE A 150 6.11 22.38 1.79
CA PHE A 150 5.11 22.22 0.73
C PHE A 150 3.77 22.80 1.20
N GLY A 151 3.48 24.04 0.83
CA GLY A 151 2.26 24.76 1.22
C GLY A 151 1.09 24.52 0.26
N GLU A 152 -0.04 25.19 0.57
CA GLU A 152 -1.28 25.09 -0.20
C GLU A 152 -1.17 25.63 -1.63
N ASP A 153 -0.11 26.39 -1.91
CA ASP A 153 0.21 26.92 -3.25
C ASP A 153 0.60 25.82 -4.25
N ILE A 154 1.15 24.69 -3.76
CA ILE A 154 1.61 23.56 -4.60
C ILE A 154 1.02 22.21 -4.22
N LEU A 155 0.30 22.12 -3.10
CA LEU A 155 -0.28 20.88 -2.59
C LEU A 155 -1.69 21.11 -2.06
N THR A 156 -2.64 20.33 -2.52
CA THR A 156 -3.99 20.25 -1.96
C THR A 156 -4.29 18.81 -1.53
N ILE A 157 -4.62 18.60 -0.26
CA ILE A 157 -5.01 17.30 0.26
C ILE A 157 -6.54 17.27 0.42
N LYS A 158 -7.18 16.22 -0.11
CA LYS A 158 -8.62 16.00 -0.02
C LYS A 158 -8.90 14.68 0.68
N HIS A 159 -9.73 14.72 1.72
CA HIS A 159 -10.13 13.54 2.51
C HIS A 159 -11.31 12.82 1.84
N ILE A 160 -11.05 12.25 0.67
CA ILE A 160 -12.06 11.54 -0.12
C ILE A 160 -11.52 10.21 -0.63
N ASN A 161 -12.44 9.30 -0.96
CA ASN A 161 -12.09 8.05 -1.63
C ASN A 161 -11.68 8.33 -3.07
N PHE A 162 -10.60 7.72 -3.55
CA PHE A 162 -10.16 7.82 -4.95
C PHE A 162 -11.20 7.33 -5.96
N ALA A 163 -12.22 6.58 -5.53
CA ALA A 163 -13.37 6.25 -6.38
C ALA A 163 -14.12 7.50 -6.88
N ASN A 164 -13.92 8.66 -6.24
CA ASN A 164 -14.52 9.95 -6.61
C ASN A 164 -13.48 10.89 -7.28
N ILE A 165 -12.49 10.32 -7.96
CA ILE A 165 -11.46 11.09 -8.67
C ILE A 165 -12.04 11.98 -9.78
N ASP A 166 -13.15 11.56 -10.37
CA ASP A 166 -13.94 12.31 -11.34
C ASP A 166 -14.35 13.68 -10.82
N GLN A 167 -14.85 13.76 -9.58
CA GLN A 167 -15.23 15.02 -8.93
C GLN A 167 -14.04 15.97 -8.80
N VAL A 168 -12.85 15.43 -8.49
CA VAL A 168 -11.64 16.25 -8.41
C VAL A 168 -11.22 16.72 -9.79
N ALA A 169 -11.30 15.88 -10.81
CA ALA A 169 -10.97 16.25 -12.18
C ALA A 169 -11.95 17.30 -12.76
N GLU A 170 -13.22 17.24 -12.41
CA GLU A 170 -14.22 18.26 -12.78
C GLU A 170 -13.92 19.62 -12.14
N GLU A 171 -13.46 19.62 -10.88
CA GLU A 171 -13.14 20.86 -10.15
C GLU A 171 -11.86 21.54 -10.64
N VAL A 172 -10.80 20.75 -10.90
CA VAL A 172 -9.45 21.29 -11.12
C VAL A 172 -8.90 21.08 -12.53
N GLY A 173 -9.65 20.36 -13.37
CA GLY A 173 -9.26 20.00 -14.74
C GLY A 173 -8.35 18.77 -14.81
N PRO A 174 -7.87 18.43 -16.02
CA PRO A 174 -7.10 17.23 -16.26
C PRO A 174 -5.75 17.24 -15.53
N PHE A 175 -5.24 16.04 -15.26
CA PHE A 175 -3.93 15.80 -14.67
C PHE A 175 -2.92 15.36 -15.73
N ASP A 176 -1.67 15.81 -15.60
CA ASP A 176 -0.57 15.37 -16.45
C ASP A 176 -0.09 13.96 -16.05
N PHE A 177 -0.20 13.61 -14.78
CA PHE A 177 0.11 12.28 -14.25
C PHE A 177 -0.77 11.93 -13.06
N ILE A 178 -1.02 10.63 -12.88
CA ILE A 178 -1.83 10.08 -11.78
C ILE A 178 -1.09 8.88 -11.19
N LEU A 179 -0.93 8.88 -9.87
CA LEU A 179 -0.39 7.77 -9.09
C LEU A 179 -1.47 7.14 -8.22
N ALA A 180 -1.50 5.81 -8.16
CA ALA A 180 -2.26 5.05 -7.18
C ALA A 180 -1.40 3.89 -6.65
N ASP A 181 -0.95 3.99 -5.40
CA ASP A 181 -0.25 2.92 -4.66
C ASP A 181 -1.25 2.23 -3.74
N LEU A 182 -1.95 1.23 -4.31
CA LEU A 182 -3.10 0.61 -3.66
C LEU A 182 -2.66 -0.37 -2.57
N GLY A 183 -3.28 -0.24 -1.41
CA GLY A 183 -3.05 -1.13 -0.27
C GLY A 183 -3.22 -0.43 1.08
N VAL A 184 -2.77 -1.11 2.13
CA VAL A 184 -2.75 -0.59 3.50
C VAL A 184 -1.33 -0.20 3.90
N SER A 185 -1.20 0.89 4.65
CA SER A 185 0.10 1.35 5.13
C SER A 185 0.59 0.52 6.31
N SER A 186 1.93 0.47 6.49
CA SER A 186 2.53 -0.16 7.67
C SER A 186 2.05 0.47 8.98
N MET A 187 1.70 1.75 8.98
CA MET A 187 1.18 2.45 10.16
C MET A 187 -0.21 1.96 10.55
N GLN A 188 -1.06 1.62 9.57
CA GLN A 188 -2.35 0.99 9.80
C GLN A 188 -2.19 -0.46 10.30
N ILE A 189 -1.26 -1.23 9.69
CA ILE A 189 -0.98 -2.62 10.09
C ILE A 189 -0.39 -2.69 11.51
N ASP A 190 0.49 -1.77 11.88
CA ASP A 190 1.19 -1.78 13.17
C ASP A 190 0.35 -1.20 14.32
N ASN A 191 -0.80 -0.60 14.03
CA ASN A 191 -1.74 -0.13 15.03
C ASN A 191 -2.80 -1.21 15.33
N PRO A 192 -2.77 -1.87 16.52
CA PRO A 192 -3.72 -2.92 16.86
C PRO A 192 -5.18 -2.48 16.82
N GLU A 193 -5.46 -1.22 17.15
CA GLU A 193 -6.82 -0.65 17.18
C GLU A 193 -7.46 -0.55 15.79
N ARG A 194 -6.67 -0.69 14.73
CA ARG A 194 -7.15 -0.68 13.35
C ARG A 194 -7.54 -2.07 12.83
N GLY A 195 -7.13 -3.13 13.52
CA GLY A 195 -7.50 -4.51 13.21
C GLY A 195 -6.81 -5.15 11.99
N PHE A 196 -5.86 -4.48 11.34
CA PHE A 196 -5.19 -4.97 10.13
C PHE A 196 -4.15 -6.07 10.38
N SER A 197 -3.83 -6.39 11.63
CA SER A 197 -2.80 -7.37 11.96
C SER A 197 -3.29 -8.42 12.95
N TYR A 198 -3.04 -9.68 12.63
CA TYR A 198 -3.30 -10.81 13.54
C TYR A 198 -2.22 -11.01 14.62
N LYS A 199 -1.19 -10.15 14.65
CA LYS A 199 -0.05 -10.28 15.59
C LYS A 199 -0.38 -9.83 17.01
N PHE A 200 -1.37 -8.99 17.15
CA PHE A 200 -1.81 -8.42 18.41
C PHE A 200 -3.33 -8.53 18.51
N GLU A 201 -3.84 -8.62 19.73
CA GLU A 201 -5.28 -8.50 19.99
C GLU A 201 -5.74 -7.07 19.67
N GLY A 202 -6.91 -6.96 19.05
CA GLY A 202 -7.52 -5.71 18.66
C GLY A 202 -8.90 -5.95 18.05
N PRO A 203 -9.68 -4.89 17.82
CA PRO A 203 -10.98 -4.99 17.16
C PRO A 203 -10.81 -5.48 15.72
N LEU A 204 -11.73 -6.30 15.23
CA LEU A 204 -11.78 -6.69 13.82
C LEU A 204 -12.49 -5.57 13.03
N ASP A 205 -11.83 -4.43 12.88
CA ASP A 205 -12.40 -3.26 12.22
C ASP A 205 -12.13 -3.25 10.70
N LEU A 206 -10.86 -3.19 10.28
CA LEU A 206 -10.37 -3.17 8.89
C LEU A 206 -10.84 -1.97 8.05
N ARG A 207 -11.51 -0.98 8.62
CA ARG A 207 -11.89 0.23 7.87
C ARG A 207 -10.69 1.14 7.68
N LEU A 208 -10.45 1.59 6.47
CA LEU A 208 -9.48 2.65 6.20
C LEU A 208 -9.93 3.98 6.79
N ASN A 209 -11.24 4.25 6.76
CA ASN A 209 -11.85 5.36 7.49
C ASN A 209 -12.71 4.79 8.64
N PRO A 210 -12.25 4.85 9.89
CA PRO A 210 -12.99 4.30 11.02
C PRO A 210 -14.28 5.06 11.36
N GLU A 211 -14.47 6.25 10.79
CA GLU A 211 -15.67 7.09 11.02
C GLU A 211 -16.83 6.75 10.07
N LYS A 212 -16.57 5.94 9.02
CA LYS A 212 -17.57 5.64 7.98
C LYS A 212 -17.69 4.15 7.70
N GLY A 213 -18.91 3.72 7.40
CA GLY A 213 -19.21 2.34 7.05
C GLY A 213 -19.25 1.42 8.27
N ILE A 214 -19.43 0.13 8.01
CA ILE A 214 -19.47 -0.95 9.00
C ILE A 214 -18.10 -1.61 9.13
N SER A 215 -17.76 -2.08 10.33
CA SER A 215 -16.53 -2.84 10.58
C SER A 215 -16.58 -4.22 9.93
N ALA A 216 -15.42 -4.87 9.79
CA ALA A 216 -15.36 -6.24 9.32
C ALA A 216 -16.08 -7.20 10.28
N ALA A 217 -16.06 -6.95 11.60
CA ALA A 217 -16.81 -7.71 12.57
C ALA A 217 -18.31 -7.64 12.29
N GLU A 218 -18.88 -6.43 12.19
CA GLU A 218 -20.30 -6.21 11.88
C GLU A 218 -20.68 -6.85 10.52
N ARG A 219 -19.82 -6.72 9.51
CA ARG A 219 -20.07 -7.33 8.20
C ARG A 219 -20.10 -8.86 8.27
N LEU A 220 -19.26 -9.47 9.10
CA LEU A 220 -19.24 -10.93 9.27
C LEU A 220 -20.43 -11.47 10.05
N GLU A 221 -21.06 -10.65 10.92
CA GLU A 221 -22.30 -11.03 11.62
C GLU A 221 -23.49 -11.09 10.64
N ASP A 222 -23.52 -10.20 9.66
CA ASP A 222 -24.65 -10.04 8.73
C ASP A 222 -24.48 -10.81 7.41
N ILE A 223 -23.26 -11.26 7.08
CA ILE A 223 -22.99 -11.88 5.78
C ILE A 223 -23.61 -13.28 5.69
N THR A 224 -24.28 -13.55 4.58
CA THR A 224 -24.76 -14.89 4.30
C THR A 224 -23.62 -15.82 3.82
N LYS A 225 -23.82 -17.15 3.97
CA LYS A 225 -22.84 -18.12 3.49
C LYS A 225 -22.54 -17.96 2.00
N ALA A 226 -23.56 -17.71 1.19
CA ALA A 226 -23.39 -17.54 -0.27
C ALA A 226 -22.59 -16.30 -0.63
N GLU A 227 -22.80 -15.18 0.07
CA GLU A 227 -22.00 -13.96 -0.10
C GLU A 227 -20.55 -14.19 0.33
N PHE A 228 -20.32 -14.88 1.45
CA PHE A 228 -18.98 -15.18 1.93
C PHE A 228 -18.21 -16.08 0.95
N GLU A 229 -18.86 -17.10 0.43
CA GLU A 229 -18.28 -17.96 -0.63
C GLU A 229 -17.94 -17.15 -1.89
N GLY A 230 -18.77 -16.17 -2.27
CA GLY A 230 -18.52 -15.31 -3.43
C GLY A 230 -17.35 -14.32 -3.25
N ILE A 231 -17.00 -13.94 -2.02
CA ILE A 231 -15.86 -13.06 -1.73
C ILE A 231 -14.54 -13.85 -1.69
N SER A 232 -14.60 -15.17 -1.40
CA SER A 232 -13.40 -16.01 -1.21
C SER A 232 -12.85 -16.61 -2.51
N TYR A 233 -13.43 -16.30 -3.66
CA TYR A 233 -12.96 -16.62 -5.01
C TYR A 233 -12.42 -15.37 -5.69
#